data_bf0cdf9132ee2250919bfca91178b50a
#
_entry.id   bf0cdf9132ee2250919bfca91178b50a
#
_cell.length_a   1.000
_cell.length_b   1.000
_cell.length_c   1.000
_cell.angle_alpha   90.00
_cell.angle_beta   90.00
_cell.angle_gamma   90.00
#
_symmetry.space_group_name_H-M   'P 1'
#
loop_
_entity.id
_entity.type
_entity.pdbx_description
1 polymer ?
#
loop_
_entity_poly.entity_id
_entity_poly.type
_entity_poly.pdbx_seq_one_letter_code
_entity_poly.pdbx_strand_id
1 'polypeptide(L)'
;KGHFPEPEKDPVIQISCVVQSQGSDEPLCQVIFTLNTCAPISGASVIPSKTEEEMLQKWSDFIRRVDPDIITGYNTQNFDMPYLLKRAATLAKAGKKLGTFFELGRVIGSRARMRETSIQSAQMGKRENVDTTVDGRVMFDLLPYMFRNHKLSSYSLNNVCAEFLGMQKEDVHHSIISELQ
;
A
#
# COMPACT_ATOMS: atom_id res chain seq x y z
N LYS A 1 -23.68 4.01 0.58
CA LYS A 1 -23.49 2.90 1.54
C LYS A 1 -22.18 2.24 1.20
N GLY A 2 -21.22 2.27 2.16
CA GLY A 2 -19.86 1.88 1.97
C GLY A 2 -19.69 0.46 1.46
N HIS A 3 -19.21 0.38 0.26
CA HIS A 3 -18.75 -0.86 -0.36
C HIS A 3 -17.24 -0.93 -0.13
N PHE A 4 -16.74 -2.11 0.19
CA PHE A 4 -15.30 -2.32 0.23
C PHE A 4 -14.77 -2.22 -1.21
N PRO A 5 -13.68 -1.49 -1.48
CA PRO A 5 -13.23 -1.26 -2.84
C PRO A 5 -12.75 -2.56 -3.51
N GLU A 6 -13.15 -2.73 -4.78
CA GLU A 6 -12.79 -3.88 -5.61
C GLU A 6 -11.80 -3.45 -6.69
N PRO A 7 -10.61 -4.07 -6.81
CA PRO A 7 -9.58 -3.64 -7.75
C PRO A 7 -10.00 -3.78 -9.23
N GLU A 8 -11.02 -4.56 -9.51
CA GLU A 8 -11.59 -4.70 -10.85
C GLU A 8 -12.48 -3.52 -11.26
N LYS A 9 -13.06 -2.81 -10.29
CA LYS A 9 -14.05 -1.76 -10.52
C LYS A 9 -13.57 -0.39 -10.08
N ASP A 10 -13.01 -0.32 -8.88
CA ASP A 10 -12.73 0.93 -8.22
C ASP A 10 -11.30 1.41 -8.49
N PRO A 11 -11.11 2.68 -8.91
CA PRO A 11 -9.79 3.22 -9.17
C PRO A 11 -9.01 3.47 -7.88
N VAL A 12 -7.69 3.43 -7.99
CA VAL A 12 -6.81 3.99 -6.98
C VAL A 12 -6.86 5.51 -7.10
N ILE A 13 -7.24 6.19 -6.02
CA ILE A 13 -7.37 7.65 -6.02
C ILE A 13 -6.16 8.34 -5.39
N GLN A 14 -5.48 7.68 -4.44
CA GLN A 14 -4.26 8.21 -3.84
C GLN A 14 -3.36 7.09 -3.31
N ILE A 15 -2.06 7.36 -3.27
CA ILE A 15 -1.04 6.51 -2.64
C ILE A 15 -0.12 7.41 -1.84
N SER A 16 -0.02 7.18 -0.53
CA SER A 16 0.88 7.91 0.36
C SER A 16 2.09 7.07 0.71
N CYS A 17 3.27 7.68 0.65
CA CYS A 17 4.55 7.05 0.98
C CYS A 17 5.37 7.94 1.91
N VAL A 18 5.95 7.33 2.93
CA VAL A 18 6.96 7.95 3.78
C VAL A 18 8.27 7.19 3.59
N VAL A 19 9.35 7.92 3.33
CA VAL A 19 10.69 7.35 3.18
C VAL A 19 11.49 7.69 4.43
N GLN A 20 11.98 6.65 5.09
CA GLN A 20 12.76 6.77 6.32
C GLN A 20 14.12 6.11 6.16
N SER A 21 15.18 6.77 6.60
CA SER A 21 16.49 6.14 6.74
C SER A 21 16.64 5.53 8.12
N GLN A 22 17.20 4.34 8.19
CA GLN A 22 17.48 3.71 9.48
C GLN A 22 18.39 4.59 10.33
N GLY A 23 18.00 4.81 11.60
CA GLY A 23 18.74 5.64 12.54
C GLY A 23 18.48 7.14 12.41
N SER A 24 17.58 7.58 11.53
CA SER A 24 17.10 8.96 11.47
C SER A 24 15.74 9.08 12.12
N ASP A 25 15.54 10.11 12.95
CA ASP A 25 14.23 10.40 13.57
C ASP A 25 13.29 11.10 12.60
N GLU A 26 13.83 11.78 11.59
CA GLU A 26 13.06 12.52 10.59
C GLU A 26 12.95 11.76 9.27
N PRO A 27 11.80 11.76 8.63
CA PRO A 27 11.65 11.16 7.31
C PRO A 27 12.46 11.91 6.26
N LEU A 28 13.07 11.18 5.32
CA LEU A 28 13.76 11.76 4.18
C LEU A 28 12.78 12.50 3.25
N CYS A 29 11.60 11.95 3.05
CA CYS A 29 10.51 12.61 2.34
C CYS A 29 9.17 11.96 2.63
N GLN A 30 8.11 12.73 2.48
CA GLN A 30 6.72 12.27 2.45
C GLN A 30 6.12 12.65 1.11
N VAL A 31 5.56 11.69 0.40
CA VAL A 31 5.04 11.87 -0.96
C VAL A 31 3.65 11.29 -1.06
N ILE A 32 2.75 12.04 -1.69
CA ILE A 32 1.38 11.62 -1.94
C ILE A 32 1.12 11.70 -3.44
N PHE A 33 0.83 10.56 -4.04
CA PHE A 33 0.38 10.47 -5.43
C PHE A 33 -1.13 10.57 -5.46
N THR A 34 -1.67 11.45 -6.28
CA THR A 34 -3.12 11.66 -6.37
C THR A 34 -3.62 11.54 -7.81
N LEU A 35 -4.80 10.94 -7.93
CA LEU A 35 -5.59 11.02 -9.15
C LEU A 35 -6.29 12.37 -9.14
N ASN A 36 -6.08 13.20 -10.18
CA ASN A 36 -6.41 14.61 -10.21
C ASN A 36 -5.59 15.44 -9.20
N THR A 37 -6.14 16.52 -8.71
CA THR A 37 -5.47 17.46 -7.78
C THR A 37 -6.08 17.37 -6.40
N CYS A 38 -5.28 17.65 -5.38
CA CYS A 38 -5.77 17.89 -4.03
C CYS A 38 -5.17 19.18 -3.46
N ALA A 39 -5.68 19.63 -2.31
CA ALA A 39 -5.11 20.76 -1.60
C ALA A 39 -3.65 20.46 -1.18
N PRO A 40 -2.78 21.49 -1.09
CA PRO A 40 -1.44 21.31 -0.55
C PRO A 40 -1.47 20.76 0.87
N ILE A 41 -0.60 19.78 1.14
CA ILE A 41 -0.47 19.15 2.45
C ILE A 41 0.87 19.54 3.05
N SER A 42 0.83 20.14 4.25
CA SER A 42 2.06 20.56 4.94
C SER A 42 2.96 19.36 5.23
N GLY A 43 4.24 19.49 4.91
CA GLY A 43 5.23 18.44 5.13
C GLY A 43 5.23 17.30 4.10
N ALA A 44 4.34 17.33 3.11
CA ALA A 44 4.29 16.32 2.07
C ALA A 44 4.34 16.90 0.66
N SER A 45 5.01 16.20 -0.26
CA SER A 45 5.02 16.52 -1.68
C SER A 45 3.85 15.82 -2.38
N VAL A 46 2.91 16.61 -2.92
CA VAL A 46 1.79 16.08 -3.69
C VAL A 46 2.17 15.97 -5.15
N ILE A 47 2.01 14.79 -5.74
CA ILE A 47 2.28 14.48 -7.14
C ILE A 47 0.97 14.15 -7.84
N PRO A 48 0.33 15.13 -8.50
CA PRO A 48 -0.94 14.91 -9.17
C PRO A 48 -0.75 14.18 -10.51
N SER A 49 -1.77 13.46 -10.94
CA SER A 49 -1.83 12.76 -12.21
C SER A 49 -3.22 12.89 -12.82
N LYS A 50 -3.28 13.04 -14.14
CA LYS A 50 -4.55 13.18 -14.85
C LYS A 50 -5.27 11.84 -15.03
N THR A 51 -4.51 10.75 -15.04
CA THR A 51 -5.04 9.40 -15.22
C THR A 51 -4.48 8.46 -14.16
N GLU A 52 -5.21 7.39 -13.89
CA GLU A 52 -4.81 6.39 -12.91
C GLU A 52 -3.54 5.65 -13.32
N GLU A 53 -3.41 5.29 -14.60
CA GLU A 53 -2.22 4.64 -15.14
C GLU A 53 -0.97 5.53 -14.99
N GLU A 54 -1.10 6.85 -15.18
CA GLU A 54 -0.03 7.80 -14.96
C GLU A 54 0.39 7.85 -13.48
N MET A 55 -0.58 7.87 -12.57
CA MET A 55 -0.34 7.89 -11.13
C MET A 55 0.39 6.62 -10.68
N LEU A 56 -0.10 5.46 -11.09
CA LEU A 56 0.51 4.17 -10.78
C LEU A 56 1.94 4.08 -11.32
N GLN A 57 2.17 4.55 -12.55
CA GLN A 57 3.51 4.57 -13.13
C GLN A 57 4.45 5.50 -12.37
N LYS A 58 4.01 6.72 -12.02
CA LYS A 58 4.80 7.67 -11.22
C LYS A 58 5.18 7.07 -9.85
N TRP A 59 4.24 6.38 -9.20
CA TRP A 59 4.52 5.68 -7.95
C TRP A 59 5.57 4.59 -8.13
N SER A 60 5.44 3.76 -9.15
CA SER A 60 6.42 2.71 -9.45
C SER A 60 7.80 3.29 -9.76
N ASP A 61 7.87 4.38 -10.54
CA ASP A 61 9.11 5.10 -10.84
C ASP A 61 9.75 5.67 -9.57
N PHE A 62 8.93 6.18 -8.65
CA PHE A 62 9.37 6.66 -7.35
C PHE A 62 10.00 5.54 -6.51
N ILE A 63 9.36 4.38 -6.40
CA ILE A 63 9.92 3.23 -5.68
C ILE A 63 11.28 2.82 -6.25
N ARG A 64 11.43 2.79 -7.56
CA ARG A 64 12.72 2.48 -8.21
C ARG A 64 13.78 3.55 -7.95
N ARG A 65 13.39 4.83 -7.97
CA ARG A 65 14.30 5.96 -7.74
C ARG A 65 14.79 6.07 -6.31
N VAL A 66 13.89 5.87 -5.35
CA VAL A 66 14.21 5.86 -3.92
C VAL A 66 15.03 4.63 -3.55
N ASP A 67 14.76 3.53 -4.24
CA ASP A 67 15.44 2.24 -4.06
C ASP A 67 15.43 1.72 -2.61
N PRO A 68 14.27 1.62 -1.94
CA PRO A 68 14.22 1.19 -0.55
C PRO A 68 14.63 -0.27 -0.41
N ASP A 69 15.34 -0.60 0.68
CA ASP A 69 15.65 -2.00 1.04
C ASP A 69 14.41 -2.72 1.56
N ILE A 70 13.56 -2.01 2.29
CA ILE A 70 12.38 -2.53 2.95
C ILE A 70 11.15 -1.72 2.49
N ILE A 71 10.11 -2.42 2.06
CA ILE A 71 8.78 -1.87 1.86
C ILE A 71 7.92 -2.37 3.03
N THR A 72 7.38 -1.42 3.80
CA THR A 72 6.65 -1.74 5.03
C THR A 72 5.34 -0.96 5.14
N GLY A 73 4.49 -1.42 6.03
CA GLY A 73 3.23 -0.81 6.39
C GLY A 73 2.39 -1.73 7.27
N TYR A 74 1.13 -1.41 7.44
CA TYR A 74 0.20 -2.17 8.26
C TYR A 74 -0.83 -2.87 7.39
N ASN A 75 -0.84 -4.20 7.36
CA ASN A 75 -1.69 -5.04 6.51
C ASN A 75 -1.45 -4.88 5.00
N THR A 76 -0.28 -4.41 4.61
CA THR A 76 0.08 -4.11 3.23
C THR A 76 0.14 -5.36 2.35
N GLN A 77 0.48 -6.51 2.91
CA GLN A 77 0.55 -7.78 2.20
C GLN A 77 -0.82 -8.32 1.80
N ASN A 78 -1.85 -8.08 2.62
CA ASN A 78 -3.19 -8.57 2.33
C ASN A 78 -4.10 -7.52 1.66
N PHE A 79 -3.71 -6.24 1.69
CA PHE A 79 -4.54 -5.17 1.14
C PHE A 79 -3.83 -4.30 0.11
N ASP A 80 -2.90 -3.43 0.53
CA ASP A 80 -2.36 -2.38 -0.34
C ASP A 80 -1.65 -2.94 -1.58
N MET A 81 -0.69 -3.82 -1.40
CA MET A 81 0.09 -4.37 -2.50
C MET A 81 -0.74 -5.24 -3.45
N PRO A 82 -1.57 -6.17 -2.97
CA PRO A 82 -2.48 -6.91 -3.84
C PRO A 82 -3.46 -6.02 -4.59
N TYR A 83 -3.98 -4.98 -3.95
CA TYR A 83 -4.88 -4.05 -4.59
C TYR A 83 -4.21 -3.35 -5.77
N LEU A 84 -3.04 -2.75 -5.55
CA LEU A 84 -2.27 -2.05 -6.59
C LEU A 84 -1.91 -2.97 -7.76
N LEU A 85 -1.44 -4.19 -7.48
CA LEU A 85 -1.05 -5.15 -8.51
C LEU A 85 -2.25 -5.68 -9.30
N LYS A 86 -3.37 -6.01 -8.63
CA LYS A 86 -4.61 -6.46 -9.28
C LYS A 86 -5.22 -5.33 -10.12
N ARG A 87 -5.25 -4.12 -9.58
CA ARG A 87 -5.78 -2.95 -10.30
C ARG A 87 -4.95 -2.65 -11.55
N ALA A 88 -3.63 -2.64 -11.43
CA ALA A 88 -2.75 -2.46 -12.58
C ALA A 88 -2.95 -3.55 -13.64
N ALA A 89 -3.12 -4.81 -13.21
CA ALA A 89 -3.43 -5.91 -14.13
C ALA A 89 -4.77 -5.72 -14.85
N THR A 90 -5.79 -5.21 -14.15
CA THR A 90 -7.10 -4.88 -14.73
C THR A 90 -6.97 -3.77 -15.77
N LEU A 91 -6.26 -2.72 -15.47
CA LEU A 91 -6.00 -1.62 -16.41
C LEU A 91 -5.22 -2.11 -17.65
N ALA A 92 -4.20 -2.95 -17.46
CA ALA A 92 -3.43 -3.54 -18.56
C ALA A 92 -4.33 -4.40 -19.48
N LYS A 93 -5.22 -5.21 -18.91
CA LYS A 93 -6.21 -5.98 -19.68
C LYS A 93 -7.18 -5.09 -20.48
N ALA A 94 -7.49 -3.90 -19.95
CA ALA A 94 -8.28 -2.88 -20.62
C ALA A 94 -7.50 -2.07 -21.68
N GLY A 95 -6.26 -2.47 -21.99
CA GLY A 95 -5.43 -1.81 -23.00
C GLY A 95 -4.69 -0.56 -22.53
N LYS A 96 -4.69 -0.28 -21.22
CA LYS A 96 -3.94 0.85 -20.65
C LYS A 96 -2.45 0.52 -20.57
N LYS A 97 -1.61 1.51 -20.85
CA LYS A 97 -0.16 1.35 -20.83
C LYS A 97 0.38 1.68 -19.44
N LEU A 98 0.88 0.68 -18.75
CA LEU A 98 1.46 0.79 -17.41
C LEU A 98 2.99 0.71 -17.43
N GLY A 99 3.61 0.74 -18.61
CA GLY A 99 5.06 0.74 -18.76
C GLY A 99 5.74 -0.34 -17.93
N THR A 100 6.60 0.08 -17.01
CA THR A 100 7.37 -0.78 -16.12
C THR A 100 6.77 -0.87 -14.70
N PHE A 101 5.48 -0.60 -14.53
CA PHE A 101 4.82 -0.58 -13.21
C PHE A 101 5.13 -1.82 -12.36
N PHE A 102 5.10 -3.01 -12.95
CA PHE A 102 5.34 -4.25 -12.20
C PHE A 102 6.81 -4.51 -11.84
N GLU A 103 7.74 -3.75 -12.39
CA GLU A 103 9.18 -3.89 -12.15
C GLU A 103 9.60 -3.08 -10.92
N LEU A 104 9.04 -3.43 -9.75
CA LEU A 104 9.29 -2.75 -8.48
C LEU A 104 10.61 -3.16 -7.80
N GLY A 105 11.19 -4.27 -8.25
CA GLY A 105 12.36 -4.88 -7.64
C GLY A 105 13.69 -4.33 -8.15
N ARG A 106 14.78 -4.92 -7.62
CA ARG A 106 16.16 -4.63 -8.02
C ARG A 106 16.69 -5.59 -9.08
N VAL A 107 15.96 -6.67 -9.34
CA VAL A 107 16.35 -7.65 -10.35
C VAL A 107 15.75 -7.24 -11.70
N ILE A 108 16.61 -6.97 -12.66
CA ILE A 108 16.23 -6.52 -14.01
C ILE A 108 15.32 -7.58 -14.67
N GLY A 109 14.21 -7.11 -15.23
CA GLY A 109 13.22 -7.98 -15.90
C GLY A 109 12.34 -8.79 -14.96
N SER A 110 12.56 -8.72 -13.64
CA SER A 110 11.68 -9.34 -12.67
C SER A 110 10.46 -8.46 -12.37
N ARG A 111 9.31 -9.10 -12.27
CA ARG A 111 8.03 -8.43 -11.95
C ARG A 111 7.58 -8.79 -10.55
N ALA A 112 7.00 -7.82 -9.85
CA ALA A 112 6.32 -8.09 -8.58
C ALA A 112 5.25 -9.18 -8.77
N ARG A 113 5.21 -10.13 -7.85
CA ARG A 113 4.35 -11.31 -7.91
C ARG A 113 3.50 -11.42 -6.65
N MET A 114 2.31 -11.94 -6.82
CA MET A 114 1.43 -12.30 -5.71
C MET A 114 1.25 -13.82 -5.68
N ARG A 115 1.25 -14.37 -4.50
CA ARG A 115 0.89 -15.76 -4.22
C ARG A 115 -0.23 -15.79 -3.20
N GLU A 116 -1.37 -16.28 -3.61
CA GLU A 116 -2.50 -16.52 -2.70
C GLU A 116 -2.31 -17.90 -2.05
N THR A 117 -2.32 -17.93 -0.72
CA THR A 117 -2.23 -19.14 0.09
C THR A 117 -3.48 -19.23 0.93
N SER A 118 -4.23 -20.31 0.77
CA SER A 118 -5.37 -20.61 1.63
C SER A 118 -4.97 -21.67 2.64
N ILE A 119 -4.99 -21.31 3.92
CA ILE A 119 -4.76 -22.24 5.02
C ILE A 119 -6.11 -22.51 5.68
N GLN A 120 -6.54 -23.77 5.62
CA GLN A 120 -7.75 -24.22 6.30
C GLN A 120 -7.34 -25.02 7.53
N SER A 121 -7.66 -24.53 8.72
CA SER A 121 -7.45 -25.23 9.98
C SER A 121 -8.78 -25.42 10.69
N ALA A 122 -8.95 -26.60 11.32
CA ALA A 122 -10.15 -26.93 12.08
C ALA A 122 -10.37 -25.99 13.28
N GLN A 123 -9.29 -25.37 13.80
CA GLN A 123 -9.33 -24.48 14.95
C GLN A 123 -9.49 -23.00 14.60
N MET A 124 -9.02 -22.55 13.42
CA MET A 124 -8.97 -21.12 13.03
C MET A 124 -9.81 -20.79 11.78
N GLY A 125 -10.51 -21.78 11.20
CA GLY A 125 -11.27 -21.58 9.98
C GLY A 125 -10.40 -21.42 8.73
N LYS A 126 -11.00 -20.93 7.64
CA LYS A 126 -10.33 -20.63 6.38
C LYS A 126 -9.68 -19.24 6.49
N ARG A 127 -8.35 -19.17 6.35
CA ARG A 127 -7.60 -17.93 6.29
C ARG A 127 -6.93 -17.82 4.93
N GLU A 128 -7.25 -16.78 4.22
CA GLU A 128 -6.60 -16.43 2.95
C GLU A 128 -5.49 -15.43 3.26
N ASN A 129 -4.26 -15.78 2.90
CA ASN A 129 -3.12 -14.88 2.99
C ASN A 129 -2.61 -14.62 1.57
N VAL A 130 -2.20 -13.40 1.32
CA VAL A 130 -1.56 -13.01 0.07
C VAL A 130 -0.13 -12.59 0.37
N ASP A 131 0.82 -13.28 -0.25
CA ASP A 131 2.23 -12.93 -0.15
C ASP A 131 2.64 -12.19 -1.43
N THR A 132 3.08 -10.95 -1.29
CA THR A 132 3.66 -10.18 -2.39
C THR A 132 5.17 -10.28 -2.32
N THR A 133 5.79 -10.64 -3.44
CA THR A 133 7.23 -10.72 -3.59
C THR A 133 7.71 -9.64 -4.56
N VAL A 134 8.71 -8.88 -4.12
CA VAL A 134 9.44 -7.89 -4.92
C VAL A 134 10.92 -8.25 -4.86
N ASP A 135 11.46 -8.77 -5.95
CA ASP A 135 12.81 -9.34 -5.95
C ASP A 135 13.87 -8.27 -5.64
N GLY A 136 14.70 -8.55 -4.63
CA GLY A 136 15.75 -7.65 -4.15
C GLY A 136 15.27 -6.62 -3.10
N ARG A 137 14.03 -6.73 -2.61
CA ARG A 137 13.52 -5.92 -1.50
C ARG A 137 12.85 -6.80 -0.46
N VAL A 138 12.89 -6.37 0.79
CA VAL A 138 12.17 -7.02 1.88
C VAL A 138 10.77 -6.43 1.98
N MET A 139 9.76 -7.30 1.93
CA MET A 139 8.37 -6.93 2.19
C MET A 139 8.07 -7.23 3.65
N PHE A 140 7.96 -6.18 4.48
CA PHE A 140 7.75 -6.32 5.92
C PHE A 140 6.40 -5.73 6.35
N ASP A 141 5.46 -6.61 6.69
CA ASP A 141 4.14 -6.20 7.18
C ASP A 141 4.09 -6.23 8.70
N LEU A 142 3.72 -5.11 9.29
CA LEU A 142 3.61 -4.96 10.74
C LEU A 142 2.47 -5.75 11.36
N LEU A 143 1.38 -6.00 10.64
CA LEU A 143 0.23 -6.72 11.21
C LEU A 143 0.58 -8.15 11.63
N PRO A 144 1.19 -9.00 10.78
CA PRO A 144 1.66 -10.33 11.20
C PRO A 144 2.71 -10.29 12.32
N TYR A 145 3.56 -9.27 12.32
CA TYR A 145 4.54 -9.05 13.41
C TYR A 145 3.83 -8.81 14.74
N MET A 146 2.80 -7.93 14.76
CA MET A 146 2.01 -7.67 15.97
C MET A 146 1.29 -8.91 16.48
N PHE A 147 0.69 -9.71 15.59
CA PHE A 147 0.05 -10.97 15.97
C PHE A 147 1.00 -11.97 16.64
N ARG A 148 2.27 -12.01 16.21
CA ARG A 148 3.25 -12.96 16.74
C ARG A 148 3.86 -12.53 18.06
N ASN A 149 4.12 -11.22 18.21
CA ASN A 149 4.97 -10.72 19.29
C ASN A 149 4.20 -10.00 20.40
N HIS A 150 2.94 -9.65 20.18
CA HIS A 150 2.14 -8.90 21.13
C HIS A 150 0.76 -9.53 21.29
N LYS A 151 0.31 -9.59 22.54
CA LYS A 151 -1.04 -10.06 22.87
C LYS A 151 -1.93 -8.85 23.16
N LEU A 152 -2.74 -8.46 22.18
CA LEU A 152 -3.59 -7.28 22.24
C LEU A 152 -5.06 -7.68 22.21
N SER A 153 -5.92 -6.82 22.75
CA SER A 153 -7.39 -6.98 22.70
C SER A 153 -7.93 -6.80 21.27
N SER A 154 -7.28 -5.97 20.46
CA SER A 154 -7.60 -5.75 19.07
C SER A 154 -6.33 -5.42 18.28
N TYR A 155 -6.26 -5.91 17.04
CA TYR A 155 -5.19 -5.62 16.09
C TYR A 155 -5.63 -4.65 15.00
N SER A 156 -6.64 -3.82 15.26
CA SER A 156 -6.93 -2.69 14.37
C SER A 156 -5.79 -1.67 14.44
N LEU A 157 -5.54 -0.95 13.34
CA LEU A 157 -4.50 0.07 13.30
C LEU A 157 -4.67 1.10 14.42
N ASN A 158 -5.92 1.54 14.69
CA ASN A 158 -6.23 2.46 15.77
C ASN A 158 -5.81 1.94 17.13
N ASN A 159 -6.14 0.69 17.45
CA ASN A 159 -5.78 0.11 18.75
C ASN A 159 -4.27 -0.06 18.91
N VAL A 160 -3.60 -0.49 17.85
CA VAL A 160 -2.13 -0.64 17.86
C VAL A 160 -1.44 0.72 18.00
N CYS A 161 -1.88 1.74 17.27
CA CYS A 161 -1.36 3.10 17.42
C CYS A 161 -1.61 3.68 18.82
N ALA A 162 -2.80 3.46 19.39
CA ALA A 162 -3.11 3.92 20.74
C ALA A 162 -2.21 3.25 21.79
N GLU A 163 -1.98 1.94 21.69
CA GLU A 163 -1.19 1.17 22.64
C GLU A 163 0.31 1.52 22.60
N PHE A 164 0.89 1.64 21.38
CA PHE A 164 2.33 1.80 21.22
C PHE A 164 2.79 3.24 21.02
N LEU A 165 1.94 4.09 20.46
CA LEU A 165 2.30 5.47 20.14
C LEU A 165 1.52 6.50 20.97
N GLY A 166 0.51 6.08 21.73
CA GLY A 166 -0.40 7.00 22.43
C GLY A 166 -1.22 7.88 21.47
N MET A 167 -1.31 7.50 20.20
CA MET A 167 -1.99 8.26 19.15
C MET A 167 -3.16 7.45 18.60
N GLN A 168 -4.19 8.15 18.14
CA GLN A 168 -5.30 7.53 17.44
C GLN A 168 -5.35 8.05 16.00
N LYS A 169 -5.68 7.17 15.06
CA LYS A 169 -5.97 7.55 13.69
C LYS A 169 -7.26 8.38 13.68
N GLU A 170 -7.29 9.47 12.94
CA GLU A 170 -8.55 10.17 12.67
C GLU A 170 -9.52 9.27 11.91
N ASP A 171 -10.72 9.13 12.44
CA ASP A 171 -11.76 8.32 11.81
C ASP A 171 -12.47 9.13 10.71
N VAL A 172 -11.99 8.99 9.50
CA VAL A 172 -12.64 9.51 8.30
C VAL A 172 -13.48 8.39 7.70
N HIS A 173 -14.80 8.60 7.64
CA HIS A 173 -15.69 7.62 7.04
C HIS A 173 -15.37 7.47 5.54
N HIS A 174 -15.20 6.24 5.08
CA HIS A 174 -14.76 5.95 3.71
C HIS A 174 -15.64 6.55 2.61
N SER A 175 -16.94 6.82 2.88
CA SER A 175 -17.85 7.42 1.89
C SER A 175 -17.51 8.87 1.55
N ILE A 176 -16.77 9.58 2.41
CA ILE A 176 -16.42 10.98 2.17
C ILE A 176 -14.98 11.18 1.68
N ILE A 177 -14.19 10.10 1.59
CA ILE A 177 -12.78 10.20 1.14
C ILE A 177 -12.68 10.82 -0.26
N SER A 178 -13.59 10.42 -1.16
CA SER A 178 -13.61 10.96 -2.53
C SER A 178 -14.06 12.43 -2.59
N GLU A 179 -14.79 12.91 -1.59
CA GLU A 179 -15.23 14.32 -1.49
C GLU A 179 -14.15 15.21 -0.89
N LEU A 180 -13.22 14.61 -0.11
CA LEU A 180 -12.10 15.31 0.50
C LEU A 180 -10.90 15.48 -0.45
N GLN A 181 -10.92 14.84 -1.59
CA GLN A 181 -9.89 14.93 -2.62
C GLN A 181 -10.14 16.13 -3.54
#